data_8c5a954e871df4e64f54231f8baba0c7
#
_entry.id   8c5a954e871df4e64f54231f8baba0c7
#
_cell.length_a   1.000
_cell.length_b   1.000
_cell.length_c   1.000
_cell.angle_alpha   90.00
_cell.angle_beta   90.00
_cell.angle_gamma   90.00
#
_symmetry.space_group_name_H-M   'P 1'
#
loop_
_entity.id
_entity.type
_entity.pdbx_description
1 polymer ?
#
loop_
_entity_poly.entity_id
_entity_poly.type
_entity_poly.pdbx_seq_one_letter_code
_entity_poly.pdbx_strand_id
1 'polypeptide(L)'
;MNLTTFNSFGKINISKRAISKVAAVSVLECVGVVGLVSQRSFFKGNALTTAHKGVVVTNLGNDSMKIDVYVIMRHCGVSASAVAESIKQSIRYSVERFAGMIVKDVIVHIVDVRI
;
A
#
# COMPACT_ATOMS: atom_id res chain seq x y z
N MET A 1 -6.21 15.87 -0.96
CA MET A 1 -5.84 15.89 -2.38
C MET A 1 -6.37 14.65 -3.09
N ASN A 2 -6.87 14.82 -4.28
CA ASN A 2 -7.41 13.70 -5.06
C ASN A 2 -6.50 13.37 -6.23
N LEU A 3 -6.44 12.10 -6.60
CA LEU A 3 -5.84 11.66 -7.84
C LEU A 3 -6.88 11.74 -8.95
N THR A 4 -6.43 12.07 -10.15
CA THR A 4 -7.31 12.27 -11.29
C THR A 4 -6.87 11.38 -12.44
N THR A 5 -7.84 10.73 -13.09
CA THR A 5 -7.59 9.94 -14.30
C THR A 5 -8.66 10.26 -15.34
N PHE A 6 -8.38 9.91 -16.59
CA PHE A 6 -9.31 10.07 -17.70
C PHE A 6 -9.59 8.72 -18.33
N ASN A 7 -10.82 8.51 -18.74
CA ASN A 7 -11.22 7.31 -19.47
C ASN A 7 -12.29 7.65 -20.51
N SER A 8 -12.90 6.64 -21.12
CA SER A 8 -13.94 6.86 -22.14
C SER A 8 -15.21 7.55 -21.61
N PHE A 9 -15.37 7.63 -20.31
CA PHE A 9 -16.52 8.27 -19.66
C PHE A 9 -16.17 9.66 -19.13
N GLY A 10 -14.92 10.12 -19.30
CA GLY A 10 -14.47 11.43 -18.87
C GLY A 10 -13.51 11.36 -17.68
N LYS A 11 -13.43 12.49 -16.96
CA LYS A 11 -12.52 12.65 -15.84
C LYS A 11 -13.08 11.99 -14.58
N ILE A 12 -12.28 11.16 -13.93
CA ILE A 12 -12.62 10.50 -12.68
C ILE A 12 -11.67 10.98 -11.59
N ASN A 13 -12.23 11.43 -10.47
CA ASN A 13 -11.47 11.82 -9.29
C ASN A 13 -11.58 10.74 -8.23
N ILE A 14 -10.43 10.21 -7.78
CA ILE A 14 -10.37 9.20 -6.74
C ILE A 14 -9.52 9.74 -5.61
N SER A 15 -10.03 9.70 -4.37
CA SER A 15 -9.30 10.22 -3.22
C SER A 15 -8.12 9.30 -2.88
N LYS A 16 -7.04 9.90 -2.38
CA LYS A 16 -5.89 9.14 -1.87
C LYS A 16 -6.30 8.22 -0.74
N ARG A 17 -7.24 8.65 0.10
CA ARG A 17 -7.74 7.82 1.19
C ARG A 17 -8.42 6.55 0.69
N ALA A 18 -9.21 6.65 -0.36
CA ALA A 18 -9.87 5.48 -0.95
C ALA A 18 -8.84 4.50 -1.51
N ILE A 19 -7.82 5.00 -2.21
CA ILE A 19 -6.74 4.17 -2.73
C ILE A 19 -5.95 3.52 -1.58
N SER A 20 -5.66 4.28 -0.53
CA SER A 20 -4.97 3.76 0.66
C SER A 20 -5.74 2.62 1.30
N LYS A 21 -7.06 2.72 1.38
CA LYS A 21 -7.88 1.65 1.95
C LYS A 21 -7.85 0.38 1.11
N VAL A 22 -7.93 0.51 -0.21
CA VAL A 22 -7.84 -0.63 -1.12
C VAL A 22 -6.48 -1.32 -0.99
N ALA A 23 -5.41 -0.54 -0.99
CA ALA A 23 -4.06 -1.07 -0.83
C ALA A 23 -3.89 -1.76 0.52
N ALA A 24 -4.40 -1.16 1.60
CA ALA A 24 -4.30 -1.72 2.93
C ALA A 24 -4.99 -3.09 3.03
N VAL A 25 -6.18 -3.22 2.47
CA VAL A 25 -6.89 -4.50 2.45
C VAL A 25 -6.07 -5.55 1.71
N SER A 26 -5.48 -5.18 0.57
CA SER A 26 -4.64 -6.10 -0.21
C SER A 26 -3.43 -6.58 0.58
N VAL A 27 -2.79 -5.68 1.33
CA VAL A 27 -1.63 -6.03 2.16
C VAL A 27 -2.02 -6.99 3.27
N LEU A 28 -3.13 -6.73 3.94
CA LEU A 28 -3.57 -7.55 5.07
C LEU A 28 -3.97 -8.96 4.66
N GLU A 29 -4.28 -9.17 3.40
CA GLU A 29 -4.58 -10.50 2.86
C GLU A 29 -3.32 -11.31 2.54
N CYS A 30 -2.15 -10.69 2.55
CA CYS A 30 -0.89 -11.38 2.23
C CYS A 30 -0.42 -12.22 3.42
N VAL A 31 0.09 -13.41 3.12
CA VAL A 31 0.67 -14.29 4.13
C VAL A 31 1.92 -13.62 4.72
N GLY A 32 2.05 -13.67 6.02
CA GLY A 32 3.23 -13.15 6.73
C GLY A 32 3.10 -11.71 7.20
N VAL A 33 1.99 -11.04 6.91
CA VAL A 33 1.76 -9.68 7.38
C VAL A 33 0.96 -9.71 8.68
N VAL A 34 1.51 -9.08 9.74
CA VAL A 34 0.81 -8.92 11.01
C VAL A 34 -0.12 -7.72 10.93
N GLY A 35 0.35 -6.62 10.37
CA GLY A 35 -0.43 -5.41 10.26
C GLY A 35 0.37 -4.26 9.68
N LEU A 36 -0.23 -3.10 9.66
CA LEU A 36 0.36 -1.89 9.12
C LEU A 36 0.68 -0.90 10.23
N VAL A 37 1.69 -0.08 10.01
CA VAL A 37 2.17 0.93 10.95
C VAL A 37 2.15 2.27 10.24
N SER A 38 1.62 3.32 10.88
CA SER A 38 1.68 4.64 10.29
C SER A 38 3.12 5.17 10.30
N GLN A 39 3.43 6.03 9.35
CA GLN A 39 4.75 6.64 9.27
C GLN A 39 5.11 7.38 10.57
N ARG A 40 4.12 7.97 11.23
CA ARG A 40 4.32 8.63 12.53
C ARG A 40 4.69 7.63 13.61
N SER A 41 4.00 6.50 13.64
CA SER A 41 4.24 5.46 14.65
C SER A 41 5.61 4.82 14.49
N PHE A 42 6.17 4.84 13.31
CA PHE A 42 7.52 4.35 13.05
C PHE A 42 8.54 5.02 13.96
N PHE A 43 8.39 6.34 14.17
CA PHE A 43 9.31 7.11 15.01
C PHE A 43 8.95 7.09 16.49
N LYS A 44 7.78 6.57 16.86
CA LYS A 44 7.27 6.59 18.24
C LYS A 44 7.14 5.19 18.84
N GLY A 45 7.75 4.19 18.19
CA GLY A 45 7.58 2.81 18.61
C GLY A 45 6.46 2.12 17.84
N ASN A 46 6.70 1.05 17.24
CA ASN A 46 5.96 0.27 16.24
C ASN A 46 4.54 -0.13 16.65
N ALA A 47 3.70 0.84 16.99
CA ALA A 47 2.30 0.58 17.32
C ALA A 47 1.48 0.36 16.05
N LEU A 48 0.65 -0.68 16.06
CA LEU A 48 -0.27 -0.92 14.95
C LEU A 48 -1.28 0.23 14.85
N THR A 49 -1.68 0.54 13.65
CA THR A 49 -2.57 1.65 13.36
C THR A 49 -3.74 1.20 12.51
N THR A 50 -4.69 2.10 12.30
CA THR A 50 -5.72 1.90 11.28
C THR A 50 -5.03 1.67 9.94
N ALA A 51 -5.42 0.59 9.25
CA ALA A 51 -4.67 0.06 8.11
C ALA A 51 -4.33 1.11 7.07
N HIS A 52 -5.27 1.97 6.69
CA HIS A 52 -5.03 2.95 5.63
C HIS A 52 -3.97 4.00 5.98
N LYS A 53 -3.66 4.17 7.27
CA LYS A 53 -2.62 5.11 7.70
C LYS A 53 -1.21 4.57 7.52
N GLY A 54 -1.08 3.27 7.28
CA GLY A 54 0.20 2.64 6.97
C GLY A 54 0.54 2.68 5.48
N VAL A 55 -0.30 3.30 4.66
CA VAL A 55 -0.10 3.40 3.23
C VAL A 55 -0.01 4.86 2.83
N VAL A 56 1.06 5.22 2.12
CA VAL A 56 1.27 6.58 1.63
C VAL A 56 1.21 6.54 0.11
N VAL A 57 0.29 7.31 -0.46
CA VAL A 57 0.09 7.39 -1.91
C VAL A 57 0.65 8.72 -2.40
N THR A 58 1.54 8.67 -3.37
CA THR A 58 2.14 9.86 -3.99
C THR A 58 1.70 9.95 -5.45
N ASN A 59 1.12 11.08 -5.82
CA ASN A 59 0.72 11.34 -7.20
C ASN A 59 1.96 11.74 -8.01
N LEU A 60 2.24 11.01 -9.09
CA LEU A 60 3.39 11.28 -9.97
C LEU A 60 2.99 12.02 -11.24
N GLY A 61 1.70 12.30 -11.44
CA GLY A 61 1.19 12.86 -12.67
C GLY A 61 1.02 11.82 -13.77
N ASN A 62 0.45 12.20 -14.91
CA ASN A 62 0.25 11.32 -16.08
C ASN A 62 -0.46 10.01 -15.72
N ASP A 63 -1.48 10.10 -14.88
CA ASP A 63 -2.26 8.94 -14.41
C ASP A 63 -1.40 7.86 -13.75
N SER A 64 -0.34 8.26 -13.06
CA SER A 64 0.54 7.33 -12.35
C SER A 64 0.72 7.71 -10.89
N MET A 65 1.07 6.73 -10.07
CA MET A 65 1.26 6.93 -8.64
C MET A 65 2.37 6.04 -8.11
N LYS A 66 2.87 6.40 -6.94
CA LYS A 66 3.82 5.62 -6.16
C LYS A 66 3.18 5.32 -4.81
N ILE A 67 3.35 4.11 -4.31
CA ILE A 67 2.77 3.69 -3.04
C ILE A 67 3.87 3.20 -2.11
N ASP A 68 3.90 3.74 -0.90
CA ASP A 68 4.77 3.28 0.17
C ASP A 68 3.92 2.60 1.24
N VAL A 69 4.35 1.45 1.71
CA VAL A 69 3.62 0.65 2.72
C VAL A 69 4.56 0.34 3.87
N TYR A 70 4.10 0.55 5.09
CA TYR A 70 4.86 0.27 6.31
C TYR A 70 4.20 -0.91 7.02
N VAL A 71 4.90 -2.04 7.09
CA VAL A 71 4.32 -3.29 7.57
C VAL A 71 5.13 -3.91 8.70
N ILE A 72 4.44 -4.67 9.55
CA ILE A 72 5.06 -5.58 10.50
C ILE A 72 4.82 -7.00 9.98
N MET A 73 5.91 -7.76 9.85
CA MET A 73 5.86 -9.14 9.40
C MET A 73 5.81 -10.12 10.56
N ARG A 74 5.27 -11.30 10.27
CA ARG A 74 5.40 -12.46 11.15
C ARG A 74 6.50 -13.36 10.59
N HIS A 75 7.33 -13.90 11.47
CA HIS A 75 8.32 -14.89 11.08
C HIS A 75 7.58 -16.21 10.86
N CYS A 76 7.38 -16.60 9.61
CA CYS A 76 6.57 -17.76 9.25
C CYS A 76 7.29 -18.72 8.29
N GLY A 77 8.61 -18.69 8.28
CA GLY A 77 9.40 -19.54 7.38
C GLY A 77 9.49 -19.04 5.94
N VAL A 78 8.87 -17.92 5.63
CA VAL A 78 8.94 -17.30 4.30
C VAL A 78 9.90 -16.14 4.37
N SER A 79 10.72 -15.95 3.33
CA SER A 79 11.68 -14.86 3.32
C SER A 79 11.00 -13.50 3.22
N ALA A 80 11.62 -12.48 3.82
CA ALA A 80 11.13 -11.11 3.74
C ALA A 80 11.00 -10.64 2.29
N SER A 81 11.93 -11.04 1.43
CA SER A 81 11.89 -10.69 0.00
C SER A 81 10.66 -11.26 -0.69
N ALA A 82 10.31 -12.51 -0.39
CA ALA A 82 9.14 -13.15 -0.99
C ALA A 82 7.84 -12.48 -0.52
N VAL A 83 7.76 -12.13 0.75
CA VAL A 83 6.60 -11.42 1.30
C VAL A 83 6.47 -10.03 0.67
N ALA A 84 7.58 -9.30 0.59
CA ALA A 84 7.57 -7.97 -0.02
C ALA A 84 7.14 -8.02 -1.48
N GLU A 85 7.60 -9.00 -2.24
CA GLU A 85 7.21 -9.14 -3.64
C GLU A 85 5.72 -9.47 -3.78
N SER A 86 5.21 -10.34 -2.92
CA SER A 86 3.79 -10.67 -2.89
C SER A 86 2.94 -9.44 -2.59
N ILE A 87 3.36 -8.62 -1.63
CA ILE A 87 2.68 -7.37 -1.29
C ILE A 87 2.66 -6.42 -2.48
N LYS A 88 3.80 -6.25 -3.15
CA LYS A 88 3.90 -5.37 -4.31
C LYS A 88 2.93 -5.77 -5.41
N GLN A 89 2.89 -7.07 -5.72
CA GLN A 89 1.99 -7.58 -6.77
C GLN A 89 0.52 -7.39 -6.39
N SER A 90 0.17 -7.69 -5.15
CA SER A 90 -1.20 -7.54 -4.66
C SER A 90 -1.67 -6.10 -4.71
N ILE A 91 -0.84 -5.17 -4.27
CA ILE A 91 -1.17 -3.74 -4.29
C ILE A 91 -1.33 -3.25 -5.72
N ARG A 92 -0.36 -3.56 -6.58
CA ARG A 92 -0.42 -3.12 -7.97
C ARG A 92 -1.69 -3.61 -8.65
N TYR A 93 -1.99 -4.89 -8.50
CA TYR A 93 -3.18 -5.47 -9.11
C TYR A 93 -4.47 -4.82 -8.61
N SER A 94 -4.62 -4.72 -7.29
CA SER A 94 -5.85 -4.20 -6.69
C SER A 94 -6.05 -2.72 -6.96
N VAL A 95 -4.99 -1.93 -6.81
CA VAL A 95 -5.08 -0.47 -6.99
C VAL A 95 -5.26 -0.10 -8.44
N GLU A 96 -4.54 -0.75 -9.35
CA GLU A 96 -4.71 -0.46 -10.79
C GLU A 96 -6.12 -0.80 -11.26
N ARG A 97 -6.70 -1.89 -10.76
CA ARG A 97 -8.08 -2.23 -11.10
C ARG A 97 -9.09 -1.25 -10.51
N PHE A 98 -8.86 -0.82 -9.27
CA PHE A 98 -9.76 0.10 -8.59
C PHE A 98 -9.70 1.52 -9.18
N ALA A 99 -8.49 2.02 -9.38
CA ALA A 99 -8.29 3.42 -9.75
C ALA A 99 -8.23 3.66 -11.27
N GLY A 100 -7.92 2.64 -12.05
CA GLY A 100 -7.69 2.79 -13.49
C GLY A 100 -6.41 3.57 -13.80
N MET A 101 -5.51 3.69 -12.82
CA MET A 101 -4.24 4.41 -12.94
C MET A 101 -3.08 3.42 -12.89
N ILE A 102 -1.91 3.86 -13.36
CA ILE A 102 -0.70 3.04 -13.34
C ILE A 102 0.00 3.22 -12.01
N VAL A 103 0.31 2.11 -11.34
CA VAL A 103 1.16 2.11 -10.14
C VAL A 103 2.59 1.90 -10.62
N LYS A 104 3.37 2.99 -10.65
CA LYS A 104 4.74 2.94 -11.15
C LYS A 104 5.66 2.20 -10.22
N ASP A 105 5.49 2.37 -8.92
CA ASP A 105 6.36 1.75 -7.94
C ASP A 105 5.60 1.49 -6.65
N VAL A 106 5.97 0.41 -5.99
CA VAL A 106 5.46 0.06 -4.66
C VAL A 106 6.68 -0.23 -3.80
N ILE A 107 6.87 0.53 -2.72
CA ILE A 107 7.96 0.34 -1.80
C ILE A 107 7.40 -0.22 -0.51
N VAL A 108 7.89 -1.40 -0.13
CA VAL A 108 7.48 -2.07 1.10
C VAL A 108 8.54 -1.83 2.16
N HIS A 109 8.15 -1.15 3.23
CA HIS A 109 9.02 -0.89 4.37
C HIS A 109 8.67 -1.88 5.47
N ILE A 110 9.55 -2.84 5.71
CA ILE A 110 9.37 -3.81 6.79
C ILE A 110 9.94 -3.17 8.06
N VAL A 111 9.05 -2.76 8.95
CA VAL A 111 9.39 -1.99 10.14
C VAL A 111 9.85 -2.91 11.25
N ASP A 112 9.25 -4.09 11.37
CA ASP A 112 9.54 -5.02 12.44
C ASP A 112 9.15 -6.43 12.01
N VAL A 113 9.74 -7.42 12.66
CA VAL A 113 9.42 -8.85 12.45
C VAL A 113 9.07 -9.44 13.81
N ARG A 114 7.86 -9.99 13.92
CA ARG A 114 7.37 -10.63 15.15
C ARG A 114 7.39 -12.14 14.99
N ILE A 115 7.71 -12.80 16.07
CA ILE A 115 7.74 -14.26 16.12
C ILE A 115 6.34 -14.79 16.48
#